data_d28f66a549c5ea886ec1d88f77385710
#
_entry.id   d28f66a549c5ea886ec1d88f77385710
#
_cell.length_a   1.000
_cell.length_b   1.000
_cell.length_c   1.000
_cell.angle_alpha   90.00
_cell.angle_beta   90.00
_cell.angle_gamma   90.00
#
_symmetry.space_group_name_H-M   'P 1'
#
loop_
_entity.id
_entity.type
_entity.pdbx_description
1 polymer ?
#
loop_
_entity_poly.entity_id
_entity_poly.type
_entity_poly.pdbx_seq_one_letter_code
_entity_poly.pdbx_strand_id
1 'polypeptide(L)'
;IRRCLVGSEMCIRDRAVAISLPRMSFEMTSLTYDGTRKTGMTQTFRAIDKASDTMRKVYMPVPYNIGFELNIYCKLNDDALQIVEQILPFFQPSLNVTIDLISSIGEKRDVPIVLNNVSFVDDYEGDFSTRRALIYTLNFTAKTYLFGKIADNATGLIKKVEVDYYTNTNPVTAKREMRYTVTPKATEDKNNDGVIDRIDDALLGPGDDFGFSEGLEFFQDGK
;
A
#
# COMPACT_ATOMS: atom_id res chain seq x y z
N ILE A 1 -36.23 -21.91 7.46
CA ILE A 1 -35.03 -21.08 7.76
C ILE A 1 -34.79 -21.01 9.29
N ARG A 2 -35.82 -20.88 10.12
CA ARG A 2 -35.68 -20.85 11.59
C ARG A 2 -35.20 -22.17 12.22
N ARG A 3 -35.49 -23.31 11.60
CA ARG A 3 -35.10 -24.64 12.10
C ARG A 3 -33.58 -24.93 11.98
N CYS A 4 -32.92 -24.35 10.97
CA CYS A 4 -31.47 -24.54 10.81
C CYS A 4 -30.63 -23.76 11.84
N LEU A 5 -31.10 -22.59 12.28
CA LEU A 5 -30.40 -21.78 13.28
C LEU A 5 -30.46 -22.41 14.69
N VAL A 6 -31.60 -22.99 15.05
CA VAL A 6 -31.78 -23.70 16.33
C VAL A 6 -30.92 -24.97 16.38
N GLY A 7 -30.80 -25.69 15.26
CA GLY A 7 -29.93 -26.87 15.18
C GLY A 7 -28.44 -26.55 15.26
N SER A 8 -27.99 -25.38 14.75
CA SER A 8 -26.59 -24.98 14.84
C SER A 8 -26.19 -24.55 16.25
N GLU A 9 -27.08 -23.89 16.98
CA GLU A 9 -26.81 -23.54 18.39
C GLU A 9 -26.75 -24.76 19.31
N MET A 10 -27.63 -25.74 19.11
CA MET A 10 -27.55 -27.02 19.83
C MET A 10 -26.27 -27.79 19.52
N CYS A 11 -25.84 -27.82 18.27
CA CYS A 11 -24.57 -28.47 17.89
C CYS A 11 -23.33 -27.80 18.52
N ILE A 12 -23.36 -26.49 18.79
CA ILE A 12 -22.26 -25.77 19.44
C ILE A 12 -22.23 -26.01 20.93
N ARG A 13 -23.40 -26.18 21.58
CA ARG A 13 -23.49 -26.43 23.04
C ARG A 13 -23.19 -27.90 23.40
N ASP A 14 -23.58 -28.85 22.57
CA ASP A 14 -23.41 -30.27 22.89
C ASP A 14 -22.08 -30.89 22.52
N ARG A 15 -21.26 -30.21 21.75
CA ARG A 15 -19.86 -30.57 21.54
C ARG A 15 -19.04 -29.95 22.67
N ALA A 16 -18.82 -30.71 23.74
CA ALA A 16 -17.66 -30.51 24.58
C ALA A 16 -16.43 -30.69 23.70
N VAL A 17 -15.99 -29.59 23.02
CA VAL A 17 -14.75 -29.58 22.29
C VAL A 17 -13.67 -29.77 23.35
N ALA A 18 -13.08 -30.98 23.39
CA ALA A 18 -11.94 -31.24 24.25
C ALA A 18 -10.85 -30.24 23.84
N ILE A 19 -10.63 -29.22 24.67
CA ILE A 19 -9.58 -28.23 24.46
C ILE A 19 -8.27 -28.97 24.68
N SER A 20 -7.58 -29.27 23.56
CA SER A 20 -6.23 -29.80 23.61
C SER A 20 -5.24 -28.66 23.84
N LEU A 21 -4.31 -28.83 24.76
CA LEU A 21 -3.15 -27.95 24.99
C LEU A 21 -1.91 -28.68 24.46
N PRO A 22 -0.91 -27.97 23.88
CA PRO A 22 -0.79 -26.52 23.75
C PRO A 22 -1.71 -25.89 22.68
N ARG A 23 -2.12 -24.63 22.88
CA ARG A 23 -2.96 -23.86 21.97
C ARG A 23 -2.50 -22.41 21.94
N MET A 24 -2.66 -21.77 20.78
CA MET A 24 -2.40 -20.33 20.61
C MET A 24 -3.66 -19.61 20.14
N SER A 25 -3.86 -18.37 20.61
CA SER A 25 -4.86 -17.44 20.09
C SER A 25 -4.18 -16.13 19.72
N PHE A 26 -4.67 -15.53 18.64
CA PHE A 26 -4.17 -14.26 18.12
C PHE A 26 -5.34 -13.32 17.92
N GLU A 27 -5.22 -12.09 18.41
CA GLU A 27 -6.27 -11.09 18.26
C GLU A 27 -5.70 -9.69 18.04
N MET A 28 -6.49 -8.83 17.39
CA MET A 28 -6.20 -7.41 17.26
C MET A 28 -6.81 -6.67 18.43
N THR A 29 -5.97 -6.01 19.25
CA THR A 29 -6.39 -5.35 20.49
C THR A 29 -6.68 -3.86 20.31
N SER A 30 -5.98 -3.20 19.40
CA SER A 30 -6.11 -1.75 19.21
C SER A 30 -5.78 -1.29 17.81
N LEU A 31 -6.39 -0.16 17.43
CA LEU A 31 -6.05 0.60 16.22
C LEU A 31 -5.94 2.06 16.62
N THR A 32 -4.72 2.61 16.66
CA THR A 32 -4.46 3.96 17.14
C THR A 32 -3.76 4.81 16.08
N TYR A 33 -4.16 6.08 15.96
CA TYR A 33 -3.51 7.05 15.08
C TYR A 33 -2.15 7.47 15.65
N ASP A 34 -1.12 7.50 14.80
CA ASP A 34 0.22 7.93 15.20
C ASP A 34 0.52 9.35 14.69
N GLY A 35 0.31 10.32 15.56
CA GLY A 35 0.56 11.74 15.26
C GLY A 35 2.03 12.09 15.03
N THR A 36 2.98 11.27 15.51
CA THR A 36 4.41 11.54 15.39
C THR A 36 4.94 11.30 13.97
N ARG A 37 4.33 10.34 13.25
CA ARG A 37 4.65 10.01 11.85
C ARG A 37 3.77 10.74 10.84
N LYS A 38 2.96 11.70 11.27
CA LYS A 38 2.04 12.45 10.41
C LYS A 38 2.80 13.20 9.33
N THR A 39 2.37 13.01 8.08
CA THR A 39 2.77 13.84 6.93
C THR A 39 1.73 14.92 6.64
N GLY A 40 2.10 15.96 5.89
CA GLY A 40 1.18 17.03 5.54
C GLY A 40 0.00 16.53 4.71
N MET A 41 -1.22 16.96 5.03
CA MET A 41 -2.45 16.55 4.33
C MET A 41 -2.48 16.97 2.85
N THR A 42 -1.75 18.02 2.49
CA THR A 42 -1.68 18.56 1.12
C THR A 42 -0.61 17.89 0.27
N GLN A 43 0.28 17.11 0.90
CA GLN A 43 1.33 16.41 0.17
C GLN A 43 0.74 15.26 -0.63
N THR A 44 1.16 15.19 -1.89
CA THR A 44 0.75 14.15 -2.82
C THR A 44 1.96 13.70 -3.62
N PHE A 45 1.95 12.44 -4.02
CA PHE A 45 2.90 11.94 -5.00
C PHE A 45 2.15 11.43 -6.24
N ARG A 46 2.86 11.33 -7.34
CA ARG A 46 2.34 10.80 -8.59
C ARG A 46 2.91 9.42 -8.80
N ALA A 47 2.06 8.49 -9.20
CA ALA A 47 2.45 7.13 -9.51
C ALA A 47 1.73 6.65 -10.76
N ILE A 48 2.37 5.76 -11.50
CA ILE A 48 1.80 5.16 -12.71
C ILE A 48 0.94 3.97 -12.29
N ASP A 49 -0.29 3.94 -12.73
CA ASP A 49 -1.18 2.80 -12.54
C ASP A 49 -0.79 1.70 -13.54
N LYS A 50 -0.38 0.54 -13.04
CA LYS A 50 0.07 -0.60 -13.84
C LYS A 50 -1.02 -1.17 -14.77
N ALA A 51 -2.29 -0.98 -14.43
CA ALA A 51 -3.40 -1.53 -15.20
C ALA A 51 -3.81 -0.63 -16.38
N SER A 52 -3.68 0.70 -16.22
CA SER A 52 -4.17 1.68 -17.19
C SER A 52 -3.07 2.53 -17.82
N ASP A 53 -1.82 2.33 -17.40
CA ASP A 53 -0.64 3.12 -17.81
C ASP A 53 -0.86 4.63 -17.73
N THR A 54 -1.69 5.04 -16.75
CA THR A 54 -2.05 6.43 -16.51
C THR A 54 -1.42 6.94 -15.23
N MET A 55 -1.00 8.20 -15.23
CA MET A 55 -0.46 8.84 -14.05
C MET A 55 -1.59 9.20 -13.09
N ARG A 56 -1.57 8.63 -11.89
CA ARG A 56 -2.53 8.91 -10.83
C ARG A 56 -1.90 9.72 -9.70
N LYS A 57 -2.70 10.57 -9.11
CA LYS A 57 -2.33 11.37 -7.95
C LYS A 57 -2.77 10.63 -6.68
N VAL A 58 -1.81 10.37 -5.81
CA VAL A 58 -2.03 9.68 -4.54
C VAL A 58 -1.71 10.63 -3.40
N TYR A 59 -2.61 10.72 -2.42
CA TYR A 59 -2.36 11.45 -1.20
C TYR A 59 -1.45 10.66 -0.26
N MET A 60 -0.64 11.37 0.53
CA MET A 60 0.21 10.72 1.53
C MET A 60 -0.63 9.88 2.50
N PRO A 61 -0.13 8.70 2.88
CA PRO A 61 -0.86 7.81 3.76
C PRO A 61 -0.90 8.33 5.19
N VAL A 62 -1.94 7.90 5.88
CA VAL A 62 -2.14 8.19 7.29
C VAL A 62 -1.50 7.08 8.14
N PRO A 63 -0.60 7.42 9.07
CA PRO A 63 0.05 6.44 9.92
C PRO A 63 -0.87 5.94 11.03
N TYR A 64 -0.94 4.62 11.18
CA TYR A 64 -1.66 3.95 12.26
C TYR A 64 -0.78 2.89 12.91
N ASN A 65 -0.98 2.70 14.19
CA ASN A 65 -0.42 1.62 14.97
C ASN A 65 -1.52 0.60 15.26
N ILE A 66 -1.26 -0.66 14.91
CA ILE A 66 -2.18 -1.77 15.19
C ILE A 66 -1.56 -2.58 16.33
N GLY A 67 -2.29 -2.71 17.43
CA GLY A 67 -1.92 -3.60 18.52
C GLY A 67 -2.41 -5.01 18.25
N PHE A 68 -1.54 -5.98 18.48
CA PHE A 68 -1.85 -7.40 18.41
C PHE A 68 -1.45 -8.08 19.71
N GLU A 69 -2.21 -9.08 20.09
CA GLU A 69 -1.95 -9.94 21.23
C GLU A 69 -1.91 -11.40 20.79
N LEU A 70 -0.84 -12.08 21.16
CA LEU A 70 -0.69 -13.52 20.98
C LEU A 70 -0.68 -14.18 22.33
N ASN A 71 -1.68 -15.01 22.61
CA ASN A 71 -1.78 -15.79 23.82
C ASN A 71 -1.42 -17.25 23.55
N ILE A 72 -0.50 -17.79 24.35
CA ILE A 72 -0.02 -19.16 24.27
C ILE A 72 -0.48 -19.88 25.54
N TYR A 73 -1.30 -20.90 25.38
CA TYR A 73 -1.86 -21.70 26.47
C TYR A 73 -1.16 -23.05 26.49
N CYS A 74 -0.50 -23.36 27.58
CA CYS A 74 0.20 -24.64 27.76
C CYS A 74 -0.15 -25.29 29.12
N LYS A 75 0.06 -26.58 29.22
CA LYS A 75 -0.05 -27.32 30.47
C LYS A 75 1.31 -27.47 31.17
N LEU A 76 2.39 -27.65 30.36
CA LEU A 76 3.75 -27.81 30.83
C LEU A 76 4.55 -26.53 30.51
N ASN A 77 5.40 -26.16 31.47
CA ASN A 77 6.26 -24.99 31.30
C ASN A 77 7.32 -25.18 30.21
N ASP A 78 7.82 -26.40 30.07
CA ASP A 78 8.83 -26.73 29.06
C ASP A 78 8.29 -26.52 27.64
N ASP A 79 7.03 -26.92 27.37
CA ASP A 79 6.37 -26.70 26.08
C ASP A 79 6.20 -25.20 25.80
N ALA A 80 5.78 -24.44 26.81
CA ALA A 80 5.59 -22.99 26.70
C ALA A 80 6.90 -22.27 26.39
N LEU A 81 7.98 -22.61 27.11
CA LEU A 81 9.30 -22.00 26.89
C LEU A 81 9.87 -22.35 25.51
N GLN A 82 9.71 -23.59 25.05
CA GLN A 82 10.13 -23.97 23.70
C GLN A 82 9.42 -23.17 22.62
N ILE A 83 8.10 -22.91 22.77
CA ILE A 83 7.35 -22.10 21.81
C ILE A 83 7.84 -20.64 21.84
N VAL A 84 7.96 -20.05 23.03
CA VAL A 84 8.40 -18.67 23.20
C VAL A 84 9.82 -18.44 22.68
N GLU A 85 10.74 -19.39 22.96
CA GLU A 85 12.12 -19.37 22.48
C GLU A 85 12.20 -19.34 20.95
N GLN A 86 11.26 -19.95 20.25
CA GLN A 86 11.20 -19.93 18.80
C GLN A 86 10.69 -18.60 18.22
N ILE A 87 9.87 -17.86 18.97
CA ILE A 87 9.26 -16.62 18.53
C ILE A 87 10.18 -15.41 18.78
N LEU A 88 10.78 -15.33 19.96
CA LEU A 88 11.54 -14.14 20.41
C LEU A 88 12.71 -13.74 19.50
N PRO A 89 13.49 -14.66 18.90
CA PRO A 89 14.64 -14.28 18.07
C PRO A 89 14.31 -13.53 16.80
N PHE A 90 13.05 -13.61 16.32
CA PHE A 90 12.61 -12.86 15.15
C PHE A 90 12.44 -11.35 15.42
N PHE A 91 12.36 -10.96 16.70
CA PHE A 91 12.11 -9.58 17.12
C PHE A 91 13.39 -8.92 17.69
N GLN A 92 14.32 -8.52 16.79
CA GLN A 92 15.58 -7.85 17.15
C GLN A 92 15.76 -6.51 16.39
N PRO A 93 15.22 -5.41 16.84
CA PRO A 93 14.13 -5.18 17.79
C PRO A 93 12.74 -5.36 17.16
N SER A 94 12.64 -5.52 15.84
CA SER A 94 11.38 -5.62 15.11
C SER A 94 11.47 -6.63 13.96
N LEU A 95 10.36 -7.27 13.68
CA LEU A 95 10.15 -8.07 12.48
C LEU A 95 9.61 -7.14 11.38
N ASN A 96 10.30 -7.02 10.27
CA ASN A 96 9.85 -6.24 9.12
C ASN A 96 9.11 -7.14 8.14
N VAL A 97 7.86 -6.78 7.83
CA VAL A 97 7.02 -7.48 6.86
C VAL A 97 6.71 -6.51 5.72
N THR A 98 7.11 -6.88 4.50
CA THR A 98 6.80 -6.09 3.30
C THR A 98 5.37 -6.37 2.88
N ILE A 99 4.53 -5.33 2.88
CA ILE A 99 3.12 -5.41 2.51
C ILE A 99 2.88 -4.59 1.25
N ASP A 100 2.13 -5.15 0.31
CA ASP A 100 1.64 -4.44 -0.88
C ASP A 100 0.39 -3.63 -0.48
N LEU A 101 0.57 -2.33 -0.22
CA LEU A 101 -0.49 -1.46 0.28
C LEU A 101 -1.42 -0.98 -0.82
N ILE A 102 -0.91 -0.81 -2.04
CA ILE A 102 -1.69 -0.43 -3.22
C ILE A 102 -1.22 -1.26 -4.40
N SER A 103 -1.90 -2.35 -4.66
CA SER A 103 -1.55 -3.30 -5.72
C SER A 103 -1.62 -2.69 -7.13
N SER A 104 -2.55 -1.77 -7.39
CA SER A 104 -2.70 -1.11 -8.68
C SER A 104 -1.47 -0.27 -9.08
N ILE A 105 -0.81 0.34 -8.10
CA ILE A 105 0.38 1.18 -8.30
C ILE A 105 1.66 0.39 -8.01
N GLY A 106 1.54 -0.74 -7.28
CA GLY A 106 2.67 -1.54 -6.81
C GLY A 106 3.45 -0.90 -5.68
N GLU A 107 2.78 -0.06 -4.88
CA GLU A 107 3.39 0.55 -3.71
C GLU A 107 3.54 -0.48 -2.60
N LYS A 108 4.78 -0.87 -2.34
CA LYS A 108 5.15 -1.80 -1.27
C LYS A 108 5.83 -1.04 -0.16
N ARG A 109 5.47 -1.35 1.08
CA ARG A 109 6.13 -0.77 2.25
C ARG A 109 6.43 -1.83 3.29
N ASP A 110 7.54 -1.63 3.96
CA ASP A 110 7.91 -2.43 5.10
C ASP A 110 7.19 -1.93 6.33
N VAL A 111 6.45 -2.85 6.95
CA VAL A 111 5.72 -2.62 8.20
C VAL A 111 6.51 -3.28 9.32
N PRO A 112 7.14 -2.49 10.19
CA PRO A 112 7.83 -3.03 11.36
C PRO A 112 6.80 -3.46 12.41
N ILE A 113 6.91 -4.69 12.86
CA ILE A 113 6.16 -5.26 13.98
C ILE A 113 7.10 -5.34 15.17
N VAL A 114 6.83 -4.58 16.19
CA VAL A 114 7.66 -4.49 17.40
C VAL A 114 7.01 -5.29 18.51
N LEU A 115 7.79 -6.14 19.18
CA LEU A 115 7.37 -6.80 20.42
C LEU A 115 7.54 -5.82 21.57
N ASN A 116 6.44 -5.46 22.22
CA ASN A 116 6.45 -4.49 23.32
C ASN A 116 6.70 -5.15 24.67
N ASN A 117 5.96 -6.24 24.93
CA ASN A 117 5.99 -6.91 26.23
C ASN A 117 5.67 -8.39 26.10
N VAL A 118 6.23 -9.18 27.00
CA VAL A 118 5.88 -10.58 27.24
C VAL A 118 5.48 -10.71 28.69
N SER A 119 4.24 -11.11 28.94
CA SER A 119 3.75 -11.39 30.28
C SER A 119 3.45 -12.87 30.45
N PHE A 120 3.55 -13.33 31.67
CA PHE A 120 3.33 -14.72 32.04
C PHE A 120 2.36 -14.76 33.20
N VAL A 121 1.35 -15.61 33.08
CA VAL A 121 0.37 -15.86 34.13
C VAL A 121 0.27 -17.38 34.33
N ASP A 122 0.39 -17.81 35.59
CA ASP A 122 0.14 -19.18 36.01
C ASP A 122 -1.24 -19.21 36.69
N ASP A 123 -2.22 -19.75 35.96
CA ASP A 123 -3.60 -19.79 36.47
C ASP A 123 -3.89 -21.11 37.14
N TYR A 124 -4.12 -21.00 38.43
CA TYR A 124 -4.47 -22.09 39.34
C TYR A 124 -5.94 -22.02 39.70
N GLU A 125 -6.73 -22.90 39.16
CA GLU A 125 -8.13 -23.02 39.56
C GLU A 125 -8.30 -24.22 40.51
N GLY A 126 -8.34 -23.97 41.82
CA GLY A 126 -8.68 -24.95 42.83
C GLY A 126 -7.52 -25.79 43.40
N ASP A 127 -7.73 -27.06 43.59
CA ASP A 127 -6.84 -28.00 44.26
C ASP A 127 -5.64 -28.41 43.36
N PHE A 128 -4.51 -28.83 43.93
CA PHE A 128 -3.30 -29.29 43.22
C PHE A 128 -3.53 -30.40 42.18
N SER A 129 -4.69 -31.02 42.20
CA SER A 129 -5.12 -32.05 41.26
C SER A 129 -5.84 -31.50 40.01
N THR A 130 -6.23 -30.21 40.04
CA THR A 130 -6.98 -29.57 38.96
C THR A 130 -6.06 -28.94 37.88
N ARG A 131 -6.61 -28.69 36.71
CA ARG A 131 -5.88 -28.28 35.51
C ARG A 131 -5.16 -26.96 35.75
N ARG A 132 -3.84 -26.98 35.68
CA ARG A 132 -2.99 -25.81 35.58
C ARG A 132 -2.95 -25.36 34.13
N ALA A 133 -3.23 -24.10 33.87
CA ALA A 133 -3.02 -23.46 32.58
C ALA A 133 -1.94 -22.39 32.69
N LEU A 134 -0.89 -22.55 31.92
CA LEU A 134 0.17 -21.54 31.77
C LEU A 134 -0.18 -20.68 30.59
N ILE A 135 -0.26 -19.37 30.78
CA ILE A 135 -0.63 -18.41 29.75
C ILE A 135 0.54 -17.44 29.55
N TYR A 136 1.15 -17.48 28.35
CA TYR A 136 2.10 -16.47 27.90
C TYR A 136 1.38 -15.52 26.96
N THR A 137 1.41 -14.23 27.26
CA THR A 137 0.81 -13.17 26.48
C THR A 137 1.91 -12.29 25.90
N LEU A 138 2.01 -12.26 24.56
CA LEU A 138 2.95 -11.43 23.83
C LEU A 138 2.18 -10.29 23.17
N ASN A 139 2.58 -9.04 23.47
CA ASN A 139 1.96 -7.84 22.94
C ASN A 139 2.84 -7.23 21.84
N PHE A 140 2.27 -7.04 20.65
CA PHE A 140 2.94 -6.51 19.50
C PHE A 140 2.31 -5.21 19.02
N THR A 141 3.12 -4.34 18.45
CA THR A 141 2.65 -3.14 17.74
C THR A 141 3.18 -3.14 16.31
N ALA A 142 2.28 -3.20 15.33
CA ALA A 142 2.60 -3.02 13.92
C ALA A 142 2.41 -1.55 13.52
N LYS A 143 3.45 -0.93 12.97
CA LYS A 143 3.44 0.46 12.53
C LYS A 143 3.09 0.52 11.04
N THR A 144 1.80 0.62 10.75
CA THR A 144 1.27 0.58 9.37
C THR A 144 0.89 1.96 8.84
N TYR A 145 0.50 1.98 7.56
CA TYR A 145 0.00 3.15 6.86
C TYR A 145 -1.30 2.80 6.15
N LEU A 146 -2.29 3.67 6.27
CA LEU A 146 -3.56 3.57 5.55
C LEU A 146 -3.60 4.61 4.44
N PHE A 147 -3.84 4.16 3.21
CA PHE A 147 -4.05 5.02 2.06
C PHE A 147 -5.54 5.35 1.89
N GLY A 148 -5.82 6.60 1.56
CA GLY A 148 -7.15 7.03 1.17
C GLY A 148 -7.49 6.62 -0.27
N LYS A 149 -8.67 7.07 -0.73
CA LYS A 149 -9.09 6.87 -2.13
C LYS A 149 -8.08 7.52 -3.09
N ILE A 150 -7.69 6.78 -4.11
CA ILE A 150 -6.86 7.31 -5.21
C ILE A 150 -7.75 8.23 -6.04
N ALA A 151 -7.25 9.43 -6.38
CA ALA A 151 -7.99 10.34 -7.24
C ALA A 151 -8.00 9.78 -8.68
N ASP A 152 -9.19 9.66 -9.25
CA ASP A 152 -9.41 9.18 -10.62
C ASP A 152 -9.01 10.21 -11.70
N ASN A 153 -8.44 11.34 -11.32
CA ASN A 153 -7.95 12.35 -12.26
C ASN A 153 -6.71 11.83 -12.95
N ALA A 154 -6.89 11.15 -14.06
CA ALA A 154 -5.84 10.85 -15.00
C ALA A 154 -5.35 12.20 -15.57
N THR A 155 -4.22 12.68 -15.09
CA THR A 155 -3.50 13.74 -15.80
C THR A 155 -2.91 13.09 -17.04
N GLY A 156 -3.48 13.39 -18.20
CA GLY A 156 -2.94 12.91 -19.46
C GLY A 156 -1.48 13.34 -19.64
N LEU A 157 -0.74 12.57 -20.40
CA LEU A 157 0.60 12.94 -20.82
C LEU A 157 0.52 14.22 -21.66
N ILE A 158 1.45 15.15 -21.47
CA ILE A 158 1.60 16.29 -22.38
C ILE A 158 2.18 15.74 -23.69
N LYS A 159 1.31 15.62 -24.71
CA LYS A 159 1.69 15.07 -26.02
C LYS A 159 2.21 16.12 -27.00
N LYS A 160 2.00 17.41 -26.72
CA LYS A 160 2.45 18.51 -27.58
C LYS A 160 2.64 19.78 -26.78
N VAL A 161 3.73 20.47 -26.98
CA VAL A 161 3.98 21.81 -26.47
C VAL A 161 4.11 22.75 -27.64
N GLU A 162 3.32 23.80 -27.68
CA GLU A 162 3.43 24.88 -28.67
C GLU A 162 3.73 26.19 -27.96
N VAL A 163 4.76 26.86 -28.38
CA VAL A 163 5.16 28.18 -27.88
C VAL A 163 5.12 29.18 -29.04
N ASP A 164 4.20 30.13 -28.97
CA ASP A 164 4.07 31.18 -29.95
C ASP A 164 4.79 32.45 -29.46
N TYR A 165 5.63 33.00 -30.32
CA TYR A 165 6.32 34.26 -30.11
C TYR A 165 5.63 35.37 -30.88
N TYR A 166 5.37 36.50 -30.22
CA TYR A 166 4.64 37.65 -30.76
C TYR A 166 5.53 38.89 -30.78
N THR A 167 5.26 39.78 -31.74
CA THR A 167 5.99 41.06 -31.89
C THR A 167 5.94 41.96 -30.69
N ASN A 168 4.85 41.93 -29.95
CA ASN A 168 4.64 42.75 -28.74
C ASN A 168 3.68 42.09 -27.75
N THR A 169 3.50 42.68 -26.58
CA THR A 169 2.63 42.17 -25.48
C THR A 169 1.19 42.65 -25.59
N ASN A 170 0.83 43.46 -26.56
CA ASN A 170 -0.54 43.96 -26.72
C ASN A 170 -1.40 42.94 -27.48
N PRO A 171 -2.41 42.33 -26.86
CA PRO A 171 -3.19 41.24 -27.46
C PRO A 171 -3.98 41.64 -28.69
N VAL A 172 -4.19 42.96 -28.94
CA VAL A 172 -4.94 43.47 -30.09
C VAL A 172 -4.05 43.68 -31.32
N THR A 173 -2.77 44.07 -31.11
CA THR A 173 -1.84 44.44 -32.21
C THR A 173 -0.71 43.46 -32.37
N ALA A 174 -0.55 42.52 -31.48
CA ALA A 174 0.51 41.53 -31.53
C ALA A 174 0.34 40.59 -32.73
N LYS A 175 1.38 40.50 -33.56
CA LYS A 175 1.45 39.52 -34.65
C LYS A 175 2.34 38.38 -34.22
N ARG A 176 1.95 37.15 -34.58
CA ARG A 176 2.77 35.96 -34.34
C ARG A 176 3.93 35.96 -35.31
N GLU A 177 5.16 35.88 -34.82
CA GLU A 177 6.37 35.83 -35.63
C GLU A 177 6.92 34.41 -35.79
N MET A 178 6.86 33.63 -34.72
CA MET A 178 7.43 32.31 -34.72
C MET A 178 6.59 31.37 -33.84
N ARG A 179 6.50 30.12 -34.24
CA ARG A 179 5.98 29.03 -33.45
C ARG A 179 7.05 27.97 -33.29
N TYR A 180 7.31 27.60 -32.05
CA TYR A 180 8.14 26.47 -31.69
C TYR A 180 7.23 25.34 -31.19
N THR A 181 7.33 24.17 -31.79
CA THR A 181 6.53 22.99 -31.46
C THR A 181 7.43 21.85 -31.05
N VAL A 182 7.15 21.22 -29.92
CA VAL A 182 7.83 20.02 -29.48
C VAL A 182 6.79 18.91 -29.30
N THR A 183 7.06 17.76 -29.94
CA THR A 183 6.25 16.56 -29.82
C THR A 183 7.14 15.38 -29.42
N PRO A 184 6.67 14.45 -28.57
CA PRO A 184 7.39 13.21 -28.30
C PRO A 184 7.44 12.36 -29.58
N LYS A 185 8.56 11.65 -29.76
CA LYS A 185 8.81 10.75 -30.89
C LYS A 185 9.14 9.37 -30.35
N ALA A 186 8.50 8.35 -30.90
CA ALA A 186 8.77 6.96 -30.54
C ALA A 186 10.21 6.59 -30.94
N THR A 187 10.87 5.85 -30.05
CA THR A 187 12.20 5.27 -30.27
C THR A 187 12.12 3.79 -30.62
N GLU A 188 10.95 3.19 -30.40
CA GLU A 188 10.64 1.79 -30.67
C GLU A 188 9.37 1.67 -31.52
N ASP A 189 9.30 0.60 -32.30
CA ASP A 189 8.10 0.21 -33.05
C ASP A 189 7.05 -0.31 -32.08
N LYS A 190 6.00 0.50 -31.83
CA LYS A 190 4.93 0.19 -30.88
C LYS A 190 3.78 -0.60 -31.50
N ASN A 191 3.60 -0.48 -32.82
CA ASN A 191 2.54 -1.20 -33.56
C ASN A 191 3.02 -2.54 -34.12
N ASN A 192 4.34 -2.85 -34.05
CA ASN A 192 4.99 -4.04 -34.58
C ASN A 192 4.83 -4.24 -36.10
N ASP A 193 4.84 -3.16 -36.88
CA ASP A 193 4.80 -3.21 -38.35
C ASP A 193 6.20 -3.23 -39.01
N GLY A 194 7.25 -3.11 -38.21
CA GLY A 194 8.66 -3.14 -38.59
C GLY A 194 9.23 -1.78 -38.96
N VAL A 195 8.47 -0.69 -38.81
CA VAL A 195 8.91 0.69 -39.12
C VAL A 195 8.54 1.60 -37.95
N ILE A 196 9.49 2.42 -37.50
CA ILE A 196 9.21 3.44 -36.47
C ILE A 196 8.68 4.69 -37.20
N ASP A 197 7.38 4.95 -37.05
CA ASP A 197 6.72 6.05 -37.75
C ASP A 197 5.80 6.89 -36.81
N ARG A 198 5.03 7.78 -37.45
CA ARG A 198 4.13 8.70 -36.78
C ARG A 198 2.96 7.99 -36.05
N ILE A 199 2.67 6.75 -36.41
CA ILE A 199 1.62 5.96 -35.75
C ILE A 199 2.10 5.56 -34.37
N ASP A 200 3.40 5.19 -34.25
CA ASP A 200 4.04 4.85 -33.00
C ASP A 200 4.10 6.04 -32.01
N ASP A 201 4.30 7.26 -32.56
CA ASP A 201 4.28 8.48 -31.74
C ASP A 201 2.93 8.67 -31.01
N ALA A 202 1.84 8.23 -31.62
CA ALA A 202 0.49 8.32 -31.03
C ALA A 202 0.24 7.26 -29.95
N LEU A 203 1.00 6.16 -29.96
CA LEU A 203 0.89 5.03 -29.05
C LEU A 203 1.79 5.19 -27.79
N LEU A 204 2.58 6.26 -27.74
CA LEU A 204 3.45 6.53 -26.59
C LEU A 204 2.66 6.68 -25.28
N GLY A 205 3.06 5.92 -24.28
CA GLY A 205 2.55 5.94 -22.92
C GLY A 205 3.48 6.67 -21.93
N PRO A 206 3.02 6.92 -20.71
CA PRO A 206 3.80 7.66 -19.70
C PRO A 206 5.07 6.96 -19.19
N GLY A 207 5.19 5.66 -19.40
CA GLY A 207 6.33 4.84 -18.97
C GLY A 207 7.31 4.49 -20.08
N ASP A 208 7.02 4.91 -21.31
CA ASP A 208 7.86 4.60 -22.45
C ASP A 208 9.09 5.50 -22.53
N ASP A 209 10.18 4.96 -23.07
CA ASP A 209 11.31 5.77 -23.50
C ASP A 209 11.02 6.41 -24.86
N PHE A 210 11.23 7.72 -24.98
CA PHE A 210 10.90 8.46 -26.17
C PHE A 210 11.88 9.61 -26.43
N GLY A 211 12.08 9.90 -27.70
CA GLY A 211 12.80 11.09 -28.19
C GLY A 211 11.85 12.28 -28.38
N PHE A 212 12.37 13.35 -28.98
CA PHE A 212 11.61 14.55 -29.27
C PHE A 212 11.75 14.92 -30.76
N SER A 213 10.65 15.38 -31.35
CA SER A 213 10.64 16.05 -32.64
C SER A 213 10.38 17.54 -32.42
N GLU A 214 11.23 18.37 -32.96
CA GLU A 214 11.15 19.82 -32.86
C GLU A 214 10.76 20.43 -34.21
N GLY A 215 9.83 21.37 -34.19
CA GLY A 215 9.39 22.13 -35.36
C GLY A 215 9.50 23.62 -35.10
N LEU A 216 10.07 24.34 -36.05
CA LEU A 216 10.11 25.81 -36.08
C LEU A 216 9.33 26.30 -37.28
N GLU A 217 8.35 27.15 -37.07
CA GLU A 217 7.54 27.79 -38.10
C GLU A 217 7.64 29.30 -37.96
N PHE A 218 8.03 29.96 -39.03
CA PHE A 218 8.14 31.43 -39.08
C PHE A 218 6.95 32.00 -39.84
N PHE A 219 6.31 33.01 -39.30
CA PHE A 219 5.18 33.68 -39.91
C PHE A 219 5.62 35.03 -40.43
N GLN A 220 5.65 35.16 -41.76
CA GLN A 220 5.85 36.45 -42.39
C GLN A 220 4.49 37.15 -42.50
N ASP A 221 4.43 38.42 -42.04
CA ASP A 221 3.23 39.27 -42.08
C ASP A 221 2.01 38.81 -41.31
N GLY A 222 2.16 37.96 -40.29
CA GLY A 222 1.12 37.64 -39.34
C GLY A 222 -0.08 36.85 -39.86
N LYS A 223 0.12 36.05 -40.93
CA LYS A 223 -0.87 35.08 -41.43
C LYS A 223 -0.62 33.69 -40.94
#